data_49005a1315ed728d5225bb0250e853f6
#
_entry.id   49005a1315ed728d5225bb0250e853f6
#
_cell.length_a   1.000
_cell.length_b   1.000
_cell.length_c   1.000
_cell.angle_alpha   90.00
_cell.angle_beta   90.00
_cell.angle_gamma   90.00
#
_symmetry.space_group_name_H-M   'P 1'
#
loop_
_entity.id
_entity.type
_entity.pdbx_description
1 polymer ?
#
loop_
_entity_poly.entity_id
_entity_poly.type
_entity_poly.pdbx_seq_one_letter_code
_entity_poly.pdbx_strand_id
1 'polypeptide(L)'
;MSRRNLQKERQQRGESFQEEIRNSWRLLPNVWRFRIPDGGGGNRPGDEIVLLENVNILAEHKRTTRDKFQLDFLRPSQLKGLLDFDQVIERNYGLVFVNFHNEAKGRDVVYAFRLKTAIIFMNTKGRHHITLPEFIYQEIKSVELPLLPSDDGKRRYDLKGLLTCYKSL
;
A
#
# COMPACT_ATOMS: atom_id res chain seq x y z
N MET A 1 19.91 19.67 -9.25
CA MET A 1 19.84 18.62 -8.19
C MET A 1 20.57 17.35 -8.66
N SER A 2 21.46 16.79 -7.83
CA SER A 2 22.16 15.55 -8.15
C SER A 2 21.19 14.36 -8.14
N ARG A 3 21.41 13.35 -9.03
CA ARG A 3 20.63 12.09 -9.03
C ARG A 3 20.61 11.41 -7.64
N ARG A 4 21.71 11.53 -6.88
CA ARG A 4 21.87 11.01 -5.51
C ARG A 4 20.89 11.68 -4.52
N ASN A 5 20.64 12.98 -4.65
CA ASN A 5 19.70 13.71 -3.78
C ASN A 5 18.25 13.31 -4.06
N LEU A 6 17.88 13.16 -5.33
CA LEU A 6 16.53 12.69 -5.72
C LEU A 6 16.24 11.27 -5.22
N GLN A 7 17.23 10.39 -5.21
CA GLN A 7 17.07 9.03 -4.69
C GLN A 7 16.89 9.02 -3.16
N LYS A 8 17.66 9.84 -2.45
CA LYS A 8 17.54 10.01 -0.99
C LYS A 8 16.15 10.54 -0.59
N GLU A 9 15.67 11.57 -1.29
CA GLU A 9 14.32 12.11 -1.04
C GLU A 9 13.19 11.11 -1.31
N ARG A 10 13.33 10.27 -2.36
CA ARG A 10 12.36 9.20 -2.65
C ARG A 10 12.36 8.14 -1.56
N GLN A 11 13.52 7.76 -1.04
CA GLN A 11 13.66 6.80 0.04
C GLN A 11 13.04 7.36 1.33
N GLN A 12 13.37 8.58 1.72
CA GLN A 12 12.80 9.24 2.92
C GLN A 12 11.26 9.34 2.85
N ARG A 13 10.70 9.69 1.68
CA ARG A 13 9.24 9.72 1.50
C ARG A 13 8.59 8.35 1.65
N GLY A 14 9.24 7.29 1.18
CA GLY A 14 8.77 5.93 1.35
C GLY A 14 8.80 5.48 2.80
N GLU A 15 9.90 5.74 3.52
CA GLU A 15 10.05 5.42 4.95
C GLU A 15 9.05 6.18 5.82
N SER A 16 8.79 7.45 5.51
CA SER A 16 7.78 8.26 6.17
C SER A 16 6.37 7.64 6.04
N PHE A 17 5.98 7.23 4.84
CA PHE A 17 4.67 6.61 4.62
C PHE A 17 4.52 5.27 5.35
N GLN A 18 5.55 4.44 5.37
CA GLN A 18 5.54 3.19 6.15
C GLN A 18 5.36 3.47 7.65
N GLU A 19 5.98 4.54 8.18
CA GLU A 19 5.81 4.94 9.57
C GLU A 19 4.40 5.45 9.85
N GLU A 20 3.82 6.25 8.96
CA GLU A 20 2.46 6.75 9.06
C GLU A 20 1.45 5.60 9.13
N ILE A 21 1.58 4.59 8.27
CA ILE A 21 0.73 3.38 8.30
C ILE A 21 0.94 2.59 9.60
N ARG A 22 2.19 2.42 10.07
CA ARG A 22 2.48 1.76 11.35
C ARG A 22 1.83 2.47 12.54
N ASN A 23 1.83 3.79 12.55
CA ASN A 23 1.16 4.57 13.58
C ASN A 23 -0.36 4.47 13.49
N SER A 24 -0.89 4.26 12.29
CA SER A 24 -2.32 4.06 12.05
C SER A 24 -2.82 2.70 12.58
N TRP A 25 -2.05 1.63 12.39
CA TRP A 25 -2.38 0.31 12.93
C TRP A 25 -2.55 0.29 14.46
N ARG A 26 -1.80 1.15 15.18
CA ARG A 26 -1.89 1.25 16.64
C ARG A 26 -3.23 1.75 17.15
N LEU A 27 -4.06 2.33 16.29
CA LEU A 27 -5.38 2.83 16.63
C LEU A 27 -6.46 1.74 16.56
N LEU A 28 -6.14 0.57 15.98
CA LEU A 28 -7.06 -0.55 15.88
C LEU A 28 -6.83 -1.57 17.00
N PRO A 29 -7.90 -2.12 17.61
CA PRO A 29 -7.79 -3.23 18.53
C PRO A 29 -7.50 -4.55 17.80
N ASN A 30 -6.93 -5.52 18.50
CA ASN A 30 -6.77 -6.90 18.03
C ASN A 30 -6.02 -7.04 16.70
N VAL A 31 -4.97 -6.23 16.51
CA VAL A 31 -4.06 -6.30 15.37
C VAL A 31 -2.73 -6.87 15.80
N TRP A 32 -2.32 -7.98 15.20
CA TRP A 32 -0.93 -8.43 15.29
C TRP A 32 -0.19 -8.03 14.03
N ARG A 33 1.04 -7.54 14.19
CA ARG A 33 1.82 -6.98 13.09
C ARG A 33 3.30 -7.25 13.24
N PHE A 34 3.93 -7.61 12.14
CA PHE A 34 5.37 -7.82 12.06
C PHE A 34 5.96 -7.09 10.85
N ARG A 35 6.91 -6.20 11.10
CA ARG A 35 7.70 -5.55 10.03
C ARG A 35 8.71 -6.55 9.50
N ILE A 36 8.74 -6.73 8.18
CA ILE A 36 9.76 -7.53 7.52
C ILE A 36 11.03 -6.68 7.42
N PRO A 37 12.14 -7.06 8.07
CA PRO A 37 13.37 -6.29 8.03
C PRO A 37 13.97 -6.26 6.63
N ASP A 38 14.68 -5.18 6.32
CA ASP A 38 15.46 -5.09 5.09
C ASP A 38 16.64 -6.07 5.19
N GLY A 39 16.50 -7.26 4.60
CA GLY A 39 17.59 -8.19 4.41
C GLY A 39 18.54 -7.62 3.34
N GLY A 40 19.83 -7.53 3.63
CA GLY A 40 20.83 -7.06 2.67
C GLY A 40 20.82 -7.88 1.38
N GLY A 41 20.14 -7.38 0.33
CA GLY A 41 20.01 -8.09 -0.95
C GLY A 41 18.70 -7.87 -1.70
N GLY A 42 17.73 -7.15 -1.14
CA GLY A 42 16.54 -6.73 -1.87
C GLY A 42 15.47 -7.81 -2.12
N ASN A 43 15.56 -8.98 -1.48
CA ASN A 43 14.63 -10.11 -1.67
C ASN A 43 13.43 -10.12 -0.73
N ARG A 44 13.09 -8.98 -0.15
CA ARG A 44 11.94 -8.83 0.75
C ARG A 44 10.62 -8.98 -0.02
N PRO A 45 9.68 -9.86 0.45
CA PRO A 45 8.41 -10.10 -0.24
C PRO A 45 7.36 -9.00 -0.04
N GLY A 46 7.57 -8.11 0.91
CA GLY A 46 6.71 -7.00 1.29
C GLY A 46 7.29 -6.26 2.49
N ASP A 47 6.60 -5.22 2.96
CA ASP A 47 7.06 -4.38 4.06
C ASP A 47 6.67 -4.92 5.44
N GLU A 48 5.47 -5.48 5.56
CA GLU A 48 4.95 -6.02 6.82
C GLU A 48 3.90 -7.12 6.62
N ILE A 49 3.75 -7.96 7.64
CA ILE A 49 2.65 -8.91 7.78
C ILE A 49 1.71 -8.37 8.87
N VAL A 50 0.41 -8.39 8.58
CA VAL A 50 -0.63 -7.99 9.52
C VAL A 50 -1.66 -9.11 9.62
N LEU A 51 -1.97 -9.53 10.84
CA LEU A 51 -3.01 -10.50 11.12
C LEU A 51 -4.20 -9.78 11.76
N LEU A 52 -5.34 -9.90 11.11
CA LEU A 52 -6.64 -9.45 11.59
C LEU A 52 -7.55 -10.67 11.82
N GLU A 53 -8.70 -10.46 12.42
CA GLU A 53 -9.63 -11.54 12.73
C GLU A 53 -9.99 -12.39 11.49
N ASN A 54 -10.33 -11.74 10.37
CA ASN A 54 -10.88 -12.41 9.18
C ASN A 54 -9.94 -12.37 7.97
N VAL A 55 -8.80 -11.70 8.06
CA VAL A 55 -7.87 -11.56 6.94
C VAL A 55 -6.43 -11.47 7.43
N ASN A 56 -5.54 -12.13 6.72
CA ASN A 56 -4.09 -11.97 6.84
C ASN A 56 -3.60 -11.10 5.69
N ILE A 57 -2.76 -10.13 5.97
CA ILE A 57 -2.26 -9.19 4.97
C ILE A 57 -0.75 -9.29 4.90
N LEU A 58 -0.20 -9.50 3.70
CA LEU A 58 1.16 -9.11 3.37
C LEU A 58 1.07 -7.76 2.65
N ALA A 59 1.65 -6.73 3.24
CA ALA A 59 1.52 -5.35 2.77
C ALA A 59 2.81 -4.83 2.15
N GLU A 60 2.67 -4.10 1.05
CA GLU A 60 3.71 -3.27 0.45
C GLU A 60 3.22 -1.82 0.38
N HIS A 61 4.06 -0.87 0.78
CA HIS A 61 3.71 0.55 0.85
C HIS A 61 4.42 1.35 -0.23
N LYS A 62 3.67 2.11 -1.00
CA LYS A 62 4.20 2.96 -2.08
C LYS A 62 3.65 4.39 -1.95
N ARG A 63 4.53 5.39 -2.07
CA ARG A 63 4.15 6.80 -2.17
C ARG A 63 4.59 7.35 -3.51
N THR A 64 3.69 8.05 -4.18
CA THR A 64 3.96 8.65 -5.49
C THR A 64 3.41 10.08 -5.55
N THR A 65 4.12 10.95 -6.27
CA THR A 65 3.64 12.29 -6.64
C THR A 65 2.82 12.28 -7.94
N ARG A 66 2.84 11.14 -8.66
CA ARG A 66 2.12 10.95 -9.92
C ARG A 66 0.66 10.63 -9.67
N ASP A 67 -0.18 10.84 -10.69
CA ASP A 67 -1.62 10.54 -10.67
C ASP A 67 -1.90 9.09 -11.12
N LYS A 68 -0.95 8.17 -10.91
CA LYS A 68 -1.06 6.75 -11.24
C LYS A 68 -0.14 5.87 -10.41
N PHE A 69 -0.62 4.68 -10.11
CA PHE A 69 0.19 3.55 -9.67
C PHE A 69 0.70 2.79 -10.90
N GLN A 70 1.97 2.43 -10.92
CA GLN A 70 2.59 1.63 -11.97
C GLN A 70 3.12 0.31 -11.40
N LEU A 71 2.97 -0.79 -12.14
CA LEU A 71 3.38 -2.10 -11.67
C LEU A 71 4.90 -2.17 -11.41
N ASP A 72 5.70 -1.39 -12.15
CA ASP A 72 7.15 -1.27 -11.97
C ASP A 72 7.57 -0.54 -10.68
N PHE A 73 6.62 -0.03 -9.89
CA PHE A 73 6.91 0.42 -8.53
C PHE A 73 7.22 -0.75 -7.59
N LEU A 74 6.80 -1.96 -7.96
CA LEU A 74 7.08 -3.18 -7.22
C LEU A 74 8.35 -3.86 -7.77
N ARG A 75 9.24 -4.24 -6.87
CA ARG A 75 10.38 -5.12 -7.24
C ARG A 75 9.86 -6.51 -7.59
N PRO A 76 10.58 -7.29 -8.40
CA PRO A 76 10.18 -8.67 -8.73
C PRO A 76 9.90 -9.54 -7.50
N SER A 77 10.72 -9.40 -6.44
CA SER A 77 10.53 -10.12 -5.17
C SER A 77 9.25 -9.72 -4.44
N GLN A 78 8.88 -8.43 -4.47
CA GLN A 78 7.64 -7.93 -3.88
C GLN A 78 6.43 -8.41 -4.67
N LEU A 79 6.48 -8.30 -6.00
CA LEU A 79 5.43 -8.80 -6.89
C LEU A 79 5.16 -10.30 -6.63
N LYS A 80 6.23 -11.10 -6.68
CA LYS A 80 6.15 -12.54 -6.43
C LYS A 80 5.65 -12.84 -5.01
N GLY A 81 6.22 -12.19 -3.99
CA GLY A 81 5.88 -12.43 -2.59
C GLY A 81 4.41 -12.15 -2.27
N LEU A 82 3.87 -11.03 -2.77
CA LEU A 82 2.46 -10.68 -2.57
C LEU A 82 1.52 -11.69 -3.25
N LEU A 83 1.85 -12.13 -4.47
CA LEU A 83 1.05 -13.11 -5.20
C LEU A 83 1.13 -14.50 -4.58
N ASP A 84 2.32 -14.96 -4.20
CA ASP A 84 2.51 -16.25 -3.54
C ASP A 84 1.76 -16.31 -2.20
N PHE A 85 1.88 -15.24 -1.39
CA PHE A 85 1.16 -15.15 -0.11
C PHE A 85 -0.36 -15.22 -0.30
N ASP A 86 -0.89 -14.54 -1.29
CA ASP A 86 -2.31 -14.48 -1.63
C ASP A 86 -2.88 -15.87 -2.01
N GLN A 87 -2.04 -16.76 -2.55
CA GLN A 87 -2.46 -18.08 -3.02
C GLN A 87 -2.45 -19.18 -1.95
N VAL A 88 -1.81 -18.97 -0.80
CA VAL A 88 -1.61 -20.04 0.22
C VAL A 88 -2.92 -20.48 0.87
N ILE A 89 -3.73 -19.53 1.31
CA ILE A 89 -5.06 -19.77 1.88
C ILE A 89 -6.01 -18.61 1.51
N GLU A 90 -7.31 -18.87 1.52
CA GLU A 90 -8.33 -17.92 1.06
C GLU A 90 -8.31 -16.57 1.78
N ARG A 91 -8.01 -16.57 3.07
CA ARG A 91 -7.95 -15.34 3.89
C ARG A 91 -6.64 -14.56 3.79
N ASN A 92 -5.68 -15.00 2.97
CA ASN A 92 -4.45 -14.27 2.72
C ASN A 92 -4.62 -13.27 1.59
N TYR A 93 -4.23 -12.02 1.83
CA TYR A 93 -4.32 -10.93 0.85
C TYR A 93 -2.98 -10.25 0.69
N GLY A 94 -2.42 -10.33 -0.51
CA GLY A 94 -1.28 -9.50 -0.92
C GLY A 94 -1.75 -8.10 -1.29
N LEU A 95 -1.61 -7.14 -0.37
CA LEU A 95 -2.11 -5.78 -0.53
C LEU A 95 -1.00 -4.80 -0.87
N VAL A 96 -1.30 -3.88 -1.78
CA VAL A 96 -0.51 -2.68 -2.00
C VAL A 96 -1.25 -1.49 -1.41
N PHE A 97 -0.56 -0.74 -0.56
CA PHE A 97 -1.00 0.55 -0.05
C PHE A 97 -0.33 1.63 -0.90
N VAL A 98 -1.09 2.39 -1.64
CA VAL A 98 -0.57 3.49 -2.46
C VAL A 98 -1.03 4.84 -1.93
N ASN A 99 -0.07 5.70 -1.65
CA ASN A 99 -0.33 7.09 -1.30
C ASN A 99 -0.03 8.00 -2.49
N PHE A 100 -1.06 8.62 -3.02
CA PHE A 100 -0.97 9.67 -4.04
C PHE A 100 -0.78 11.02 -3.34
N HIS A 101 0.47 11.33 -3.01
CA HIS A 101 0.84 12.53 -2.24
C HIS A 101 1.51 13.57 -3.13
N ASN A 102 0.87 14.73 -3.28
CA ASN A 102 1.40 15.85 -4.04
C ASN A 102 1.04 17.17 -3.35
N GLU A 103 1.98 17.72 -2.60
CA GLU A 103 1.81 18.96 -1.84
C GLU A 103 1.44 20.15 -2.74
N ALA A 104 2.07 20.28 -3.90
CA ALA A 104 1.79 21.36 -4.83
C ALA A 104 0.34 21.35 -5.35
N LYS A 105 -0.31 20.20 -5.34
CA LYS A 105 -1.72 20.02 -5.72
C LYS A 105 -2.65 19.91 -4.50
N GLY A 106 -2.15 20.07 -3.29
CA GLY A 106 -2.92 19.85 -2.05
C GLY A 106 -3.51 18.44 -1.94
N ARG A 107 -2.87 17.43 -2.56
CA ARG A 107 -3.39 16.07 -2.63
C ARG A 107 -2.67 15.14 -1.67
N ASP A 108 -3.46 14.38 -0.93
CA ASP A 108 -2.98 13.31 -0.07
C ASP A 108 -4.10 12.27 0.12
N VAL A 109 -4.14 11.28 -0.74
CA VAL A 109 -5.13 10.20 -0.71
C VAL A 109 -4.44 8.85 -0.73
N VAL A 110 -4.97 7.90 0.05
CA VAL A 110 -4.41 6.56 0.20
C VAL A 110 -5.45 5.52 -0.13
N TYR A 111 -5.05 4.55 -0.92
CA TYR A 111 -5.85 3.36 -1.24
C TYR A 111 -5.07 2.09 -0.93
N ALA A 112 -5.77 1.09 -0.39
CA ALA A 112 -5.28 -0.27 -0.30
C ALA A 112 -6.05 -1.14 -1.30
N PHE A 113 -5.34 -1.96 -2.06
CA PHE A 113 -5.94 -2.84 -3.06
C PHE A 113 -5.19 -4.17 -3.14
N ARG A 114 -5.90 -5.22 -3.56
CA ARG A 114 -5.33 -6.56 -3.74
C ARG A 114 -4.56 -6.62 -5.05
N LEU A 115 -3.27 -6.98 -4.99
CA LEU A 115 -2.40 -6.97 -6.16
C LEU A 115 -2.91 -7.91 -7.27
N LYS A 116 -3.40 -9.10 -6.91
CA LYS A 116 -3.99 -10.04 -7.85
C LYS A 116 -5.13 -9.41 -8.66
N THR A 117 -6.06 -8.72 -7.99
CA THR A 117 -7.18 -8.02 -8.63
C THR A 117 -6.69 -6.89 -9.52
N ALA A 118 -5.67 -6.14 -9.05
CA ALA A 118 -5.07 -5.05 -9.83
C ALA A 118 -4.42 -5.54 -11.13
N ILE A 119 -3.72 -6.67 -11.10
CA ILE A 119 -3.11 -7.26 -12.31
C ILE A 119 -4.19 -7.67 -13.32
N ILE A 120 -5.27 -8.30 -12.88
CA ILE A 120 -6.40 -8.65 -13.74
C ILE A 120 -6.99 -7.39 -14.38
N PHE A 121 -7.24 -6.35 -13.57
CA PHE A 121 -7.77 -5.07 -14.06
C PHE A 121 -6.84 -4.42 -15.09
N MET A 122 -5.53 -4.35 -14.82
CA MET A 122 -4.55 -3.81 -15.76
C MET A 122 -4.50 -4.59 -17.07
N ASN A 123 -4.55 -5.92 -17.00
CA ASN A 123 -4.54 -6.80 -18.19
C ASN A 123 -5.79 -6.60 -19.04
N THR A 124 -6.98 -6.45 -18.45
CA THR A 124 -8.22 -6.17 -19.22
C THR A 124 -8.17 -4.82 -19.92
N LYS A 125 -7.42 -3.85 -19.37
CA LYS A 125 -7.22 -2.53 -19.98
C LYS A 125 -6.01 -2.48 -20.93
N GLY A 126 -5.25 -3.58 -21.09
CA GLY A 126 -4.07 -3.65 -21.97
C GLY A 126 -2.91 -2.74 -21.53
N ARG A 127 -2.72 -2.53 -20.23
CA ARG A 127 -1.69 -1.63 -19.68
C ARG A 127 -1.16 -2.09 -18.32
N HIS A 128 -0.09 -1.45 -17.84
CA HIS A 128 0.61 -1.80 -16.59
C HIS A 128 0.50 -0.71 -15.51
N HIS A 129 -0.59 0.04 -15.49
CA HIS A 129 -0.83 1.08 -14.50
C HIS A 129 -2.32 1.26 -14.21
N ILE A 130 -2.61 1.86 -13.05
CA ILE A 130 -3.94 2.26 -12.59
C ILE A 130 -3.87 3.74 -12.29
N THR A 131 -4.79 4.52 -12.82
CA THR A 131 -4.85 5.97 -12.61
C THR A 131 -5.59 6.31 -11.31
N LEU A 132 -5.28 7.47 -10.72
CA LEU A 132 -5.98 7.93 -9.54
C LEU A 132 -7.51 8.07 -9.74
N PRO A 133 -8.03 8.58 -10.87
CA PRO A 133 -9.48 8.56 -11.12
C PRO A 133 -10.12 7.18 -11.02
N GLU A 134 -9.44 6.10 -11.44
CA GLU A 134 -9.98 4.74 -11.36
C GLU A 134 -10.11 4.22 -9.93
N PHE A 135 -9.30 4.71 -9.00
CA PHE A 135 -9.50 4.50 -7.57
C PHE A 135 -10.66 5.34 -7.04
N ILE A 136 -10.72 6.63 -7.38
CA ILE A 136 -11.77 7.57 -6.92
C ILE A 136 -13.16 7.08 -7.37
N TYR A 137 -13.28 6.66 -8.63
CA TYR A 137 -14.56 6.18 -9.19
C TYR A 137 -14.81 4.69 -8.93
N GLN A 138 -13.94 4.03 -8.14
CA GLN A 138 -14.05 2.61 -7.79
C GLN A 138 -14.15 1.66 -8.98
N GLU A 139 -13.52 2.01 -10.10
CA GLU A 139 -13.39 1.10 -11.25
C GLU A 139 -12.52 -0.12 -10.89
N ILE A 140 -11.58 0.07 -9.96
CA ILE A 140 -10.84 -1.00 -9.31
C ILE A 140 -11.30 -1.18 -7.86
N LYS A 141 -11.52 -2.41 -7.44
CA LYS A 141 -11.80 -2.74 -6.04
C LYS A 141 -10.66 -2.29 -5.14
N SER A 142 -10.95 -1.39 -4.24
CA SER A 142 -9.98 -0.82 -3.31
C SER A 142 -10.66 -0.31 -2.04
N VAL A 143 -9.87 -0.13 -0.99
CA VAL A 143 -10.29 0.49 0.26
C VAL A 143 -9.59 1.84 0.36
N GLU A 144 -10.34 2.92 0.44
CA GLU A 144 -9.81 4.23 0.76
C GLU A 144 -9.43 4.28 2.24
N LEU A 145 -8.29 4.88 2.54
CA LEU A 145 -7.77 5.06 3.89
C LEU A 145 -7.69 6.56 4.18
N PRO A 146 -8.76 7.16 4.73
CA PRO A 146 -8.83 8.60 4.96
C PRO A 146 -7.78 9.08 5.96
N LEU A 147 -7.19 10.25 5.71
CA LEU A 147 -6.30 10.91 6.65
C LEU A 147 -7.10 11.33 7.89
N LEU A 148 -6.61 10.95 9.08
CA LEU A 148 -7.21 11.34 10.35
C LEU A 148 -6.69 12.71 10.82
N PRO A 149 -7.52 13.50 11.52
CA PRO A 149 -7.04 14.66 12.26
C PRO A 149 -5.94 14.26 13.24
N SER A 150 -4.95 15.12 13.44
CA SER A 150 -3.81 14.84 14.29
C SER A 150 -3.50 16.04 15.19
N ASP A 151 -3.54 15.83 16.51
CA ASP A 151 -3.21 16.85 17.52
C ASP A 151 -1.72 16.81 17.90
N ASP A 152 -1.02 15.70 17.61
CA ASP A 152 0.39 15.47 17.95
C ASP A 152 1.36 15.62 16.77
N GLY A 153 0.86 16.08 15.62
CA GLY A 153 1.61 16.26 14.38
C GLY A 153 1.97 14.96 13.65
N LYS A 154 1.54 13.80 14.16
CA LYS A 154 1.80 12.50 13.52
C LYS A 154 0.69 12.18 12.53
N ARG A 155 1.05 11.97 11.29
CA ARG A 155 0.09 11.55 10.26
C ARG A 155 -0.38 10.12 10.51
N ARG A 156 -1.69 9.92 10.45
CA ARG A 156 -2.35 8.62 10.59
C ARG A 156 -3.54 8.54 9.64
N TYR A 157 -3.89 7.33 9.24
CA TYR A 157 -5.02 7.05 8.36
C TYR A 157 -6.05 6.17 9.07
N ASP A 158 -7.31 6.30 8.70
CA ASP A 158 -8.35 5.39 9.17
C ASP A 158 -8.24 4.05 8.42
N LEU A 159 -7.79 3.03 9.14
CA LEU A 159 -7.62 1.67 8.60
C LEU A 159 -8.82 0.76 8.89
N LYS A 160 -9.92 1.28 9.45
CA LYS A 160 -11.09 0.44 9.82
C LYS A 160 -11.67 -0.32 8.63
N GLY A 161 -11.64 0.26 7.43
CA GLY A 161 -12.07 -0.42 6.21
C GLY A 161 -11.35 -1.73 5.92
N LEU A 162 -10.11 -1.89 6.43
CA LEU A 162 -9.34 -3.13 6.26
C LEU A 162 -9.84 -4.28 7.12
N LEU A 163 -10.55 -4.00 8.22
CA LEU A 163 -11.13 -5.05 9.09
C LEU A 163 -12.19 -5.89 8.35
N THR A 164 -12.80 -5.31 7.32
CA THR A 164 -13.86 -5.94 6.51
C THR A 164 -13.49 -6.05 5.03
N CYS A 165 -12.23 -5.81 4.65
CA CYS A 165 -11.79 -5.77 3.25
C CYS A 165 -12.02 -7.11 2.51
N TYR A 166 -12.09 -8.23 3.22
CA TYR A 166 -12.44 -9.54 2.66
C TYR A 166 -13.82 -9.59 2.00
N LYS A 167 -14.70 -8.62 2.28
CA LYS A 167 -16.02 -8.48 1.65
C LYS A 167 -15.97 -7.68 0.34
N SER A 168 -14.91 -6.88 0.14
CA SER A 168 -14.84 -5.91 -0.96
C SER A 168 -13.67 -6.11 -1.92
N LEU A 169 -12.56 -6.76 -1.50
CA LEU A 169 -11.35 -6.97 -2.32
C LEU A 169 -11.25 -8.44 -2.91
#